data_0566a321ea92d6a0a1ba7f3e985512ef
#
_entry.id   0566a321ea92d6a0a1ba7f3e985512ef
#
_cell.length_a   1.000
_cell.length_b   1.000
_cell.length_c   1.000
_cell.angle_alpha   90.00
_cell.angle_beta   90.00
_cell.angle_gamma   90.00
#
_symmetry.space_group_name_H-M   'P 1'
#
loop_
_entity.id
_entity.type
_entity.pdbx_description
1 polymer ?
#
loop_
_entity_poly.entity_id
_entity_poly.type
_entity_poly.pdbx_seq_one_letter_code
_entity_poly.pdbx_strand_id
1 'polypeptide(L)'
;FNEDPFNLIVNPNDYLNFDNLSDDPLKDIRVNATNSASLSKGKSLSGNATLQVNRKLNNRGRNLTFRGVFGYGDNDNDQYTQSETRYYQLLNHLGGDSILYRNQYITTPTRNYNYTAQVTYSEPIAKATFLQFSYQFQYKYSKSDKTTFDLLDYPDWAIGGALPSGYESHAVDSLSKNAEYRYYNHDASVGLRFIR
;
A
#
# COMPACT_ATOMS: atom_id res chain seq x y z
N PHE A 1 23.83 -11.70 -3.37
CA PHE A 1 23.51 -12.70 -4.37
C PHE A 1 22.53 -13.69 -3.76
N ASN A 2 21.27 -13.63 -4.20
CA ASN A 2 20.27 -14.65 -3.86
C ASN A 2 20.07 -15.46 -5.14
N GLU A 3 20.82 -16.53 -5.32
CA GLU A 3 20.48 -17.51 -6.32
C GLU A 3 19.30 -18.32 -5.76
N ASP A 4 18.16 -18.23 -6.44
CA ASP A 4 16.99 -19.01 -6.04
C ASP A 4 17.23 -20.46 -6.47
N PRO A 5 17.32 -21.41 -5.53
CA PRO A 5 17.54 -22.81 -5.84
C PRO A 5 16.41 -23.45 -6.67
N PHE A 6 15.23 -22.87 -6.66
CA PHE A 6 14.11 -23.34 -7.48
C PHE A 6 14.25 -23.01 -8.97
N ASN A 7 15.22 -22.16 -9.35
CA ASN A 7 15.52 -21.85 -10.72
C ASN A 7 16.52 -22.80 -11.38
N LEU A 8 16.87 -23.89 -10.71
CA LEU A 8 17.69 -24.94 -11.29
C LEU A 8 16.80 -26.02 -11.91
N ILE A 9 17.06 -26.37 -13.19
CA ILE A 9 16.51 -27.60 -13.74
C ILE A 9 17.28 -28.75 -13.10
N VAL A 10 16.62 -29.42 -12.18
CA VAL A 10 17.14 -30.60 -11.53
C VAL A 10 16.27 -31.76 -11.96
N ASN A 11 16.88 -32.88 -12.26
CA ASN A 11 16.14 -34.12 -12.32
C ASN A 11 15.44 -34.30 -10.96
N PRO A 12 14.11 -34.56 -10.87
CA PRO A 12 13.37 -34.56 -9.59
C PRO A 12 13.97 -35.43 -8.50
N ASN A 13 14.91 -36.31 -8.87
CA ASN A 13 15.58 -37.22 -7.95
C ASN A 13 16.99 -36.76 -7.51
N ASP A 14 17.51 -35.65 -8.04
CA ASP A 14 18.83 -35.15 -7.73
C ASP A 14 18.71 -33.94 -6.81
N TYR A 15 18.97 -34.14 -5.54
CA TYR A 15 19.15 -33.05 -4.59
C TYR A 15 20.54 -32.44 -4.79
N LEU A 16 20.58 -31.25 -5.35
CA LEU A 16 21.83 -30.52 -5.55
C LEU A 16 22.38 -30.02 -4.23
N ASN A 17 23.65 -30.29 -4.00
CA ASN A 17 24.39 -29.64 -2.93
C ASN A 17 24.84 -28.26 -3.41
N PHE A 18 24.16 -27.21 -2.97
CA PHE A 18 24.37 -25.84 -3.41
C PHE A 18 25.70 -25.23 -2.94
N ASP A 19 26.39 -25.86 -2.00
CA ASP A 19 27.65 -25.35 -1.46
C ASP A 19 28.82 -25.45 -2.45
N ASN A 20 28.68 -26.20 -3.56
CA ASN A 20 29.74 -26.44 -4.55
C ASN A 20 29.39 -25.96 -5.97
N LEU A 21 28.46 -25.04 -6.13
CA LEU A 21 28.01 -24.53 -7.42
C LEU A 21 29.05 -23.71 -8.21
N SER A 22 30.20 -23.41 -7.60
CA SER A 22 31.25 -22.61 -8.27
C SER A 22 32.07 -23.36 -9.30
N ASP A 23 32.09 -24.72 -9.26
CA ASP A 23 33.03 -25.51 -10.07
C ASP A 23 32.42 -26.51 -11.02
N ASP A 24 31.26 -26.27 -11.67
CA ASP A 24 30.96 -26.58 -12.68
C ASP A 24 30.19 -27.48 -13.55
N PRO A 25 29.83 -28.73 -13.44
CA PRO A 25 28.89 -29.35 -14.37
C PRO A 25 27.46 -28.90 -14.21
N LEU A 26 27.12 -28.18 -13.13
CA LEU A 26 25.76 -27.69 -12.84
C LEU A 26 25.42 -26.38 -13.57
N LYS A 27 26.39 -25.70 -14.16
CA LYS A 27 26.12 -24.52 -15.01
C LYS A 27 25.16 -24.83 -16.15
N ASP A 28 25.29 -26.03 -16.73
CA ASP A 28 24.55 -26.44 -17.92
C ASP A 28 23.07 -26.79 -17.59
N ILE A 29 22.73 -26.95 -16.31
CA ILE A 29 21.37 -27.26 -15.89
C ILE A 29 20.64 -26.08 -15.22
N ARG A 30 21.33 -24.96 -14.98
CA ARG A 30 20.68 -23.74 -14.50
C ARG A 30 19.73 -23.18 -15.56
N VAL A 31 18.51 -22.84 -15.14
CA VAL A 31 17.56 -22.13 -16.00
C VAL A 31 17.81 -20.66 -15.95
N ASN A 32 17.85 -20.08 -14.76
CA ASN A 32 18.13 -18.67 -14.56
C ASN A 32 18.79 -18.42 -13.20
N ALA A 33 19.39 -17.25 -13.06
CA ALA A 33 19.80 -16.68 -11.78
C ALA A 33 19.37 -15.21 -11.74
N THR A 34 18.85 -14.78 -10.60
CA THR A 34 18.43 -13.39 -10.40
C THR A 34 19.20 -12.78 -9.25
N ASN A 35 19.85 -11.66 -9.51
CA ASN A 35 20.41 -10.79 -8.49
C ASN A 35 19.52 -9.55 -8.37
N SER A 36 19.02 -9.25 -7.18
CA SER A 36 18.13 -8.11 -6.98
C SER A 36 18.47 -7.33 -5.72
N ALA A 37 18.33 -6.02 -5.82
CA ALA A 37 18.40 -5.10 -4.71
C ALA A 37 17.16 -4.23 -4.70
N SER A 38 16.60 -3.99 -3.52
CA SER A 38 15.48 -3.07 -3.36
C SER A 38 15.66 -2.20 -2.12
N LEU A 39 15.22 -0.95 -2.25
CA LEU A 39 15.20 0.02 -1.15
C LEU A 39 13.84 0.71 -1.15
N SER A 40 13.22 0.81 0.02
CA SER A 40 11.98 1.56 0.20
C SER A 40 12.20 2.67 1.21
N LYS A 41 11.71 3.87 0.86
CA LYS A 41 11.70 5.04 1.75
C LYS A 41 10.26 5.52 1.85
N GLY A 42 9.75 5.65 3.08
CA GLY A 42 8.39 6.12 3.31
C GLY A 42 8.36 7.32 4.25
N LYS A 43 7.45 8.24 3.97
CA LYS A 43 7.06 9.32 4.89
C LYS A 43 5.57 9.23 5.12
N SER A 44 5.15 9.32 6.37
CA SER A 44 3.73 9.26 6.73
C SER A 44 3.41 10.38 7.71
N LEU A 45 2.36 11.12 7.40
CA LEU A 45 1.75 12.11 8.27
C LEU A 45 0.30 11.70 8.51
N SER A 46 -0.11 11.58 9.76
CA SER A 46 -1.51 11.31 10.09
C SER A 46 -1.98 12.14 11.26
N GLY A 47 -3.25 12.50 11.24
CA GLY A 47 -3.88 13.26 12.31
C GLY A 47 -5.35 12.91 12.45
N ASN A 48 -5.83 12.91 13.69
CA ASN A 48 -7.24 12.69 14.01
C ASN A 48 -7.73 13.77 14.96
N ALA A 49 -8.95 14.25 14.70
CA ALA A 49 -9.64 15.19 15.59
C ALA A 49 -11.03 14.64 15.91
N THR A 50 -11.44 14.75 17.16
CA THR A 50 -12.78 14.38 17.63
C THR A 50 -13.38 15.54 18.39
N LEU A 51 -14.59 15.94 17.99
CA LEU A 51 -15.41 16.90 18.70
C LEU A 51 -16.66 16.19 19.20
N GLN A 52 -16.95 16.32 20.47
CA GLN A 52 -18.21 15.83 21.03
C GLN A 52 -18.88 16.92 21.85
N VAL A 53 -20.13 17.17 21.53
CA VAL A 53 -20.96 18.15 22.23
C VAL A 53 -22.21 17.44 22.74
N ASN A 54 -22.42 17.51 24.05
CA ASN A 54 -23.60 16.99 24.70
C ASN A 54 -24.42 18.16 25.24
N ARG A 55 -25.70 18.23 24.88
CA ARG A 55 -26.60 19.25 25.36
C ARG A 55 -27.83 18.63 26.01
N LYS A 56 -27.99 18.89 27.28
CA LYS A 56 -29.22 18.59 28.03
C LYS A 56 -30.29 19.60 27.60
N LEU A 57 -31.41 19.10 27.08
CA LEU A 57 -32.47 19.96 26.55
C LEU A 57 -33.58 20.25 27.61
N ASN A 58 -33.72 19.39 28.61
CA ASN A 58 -34.64 19.62 29.71
C ASN A 58 -34.19 18.87 30.98
N ASN A 59 -34.88 19.11 32.09
CA ASN A 59 -34.59 18.47 33.38
C ASN A 59 -35.12 17.03 33.49
N ARG A 60 -35.89 16.55 32.51
CA ARG A 60 -36.45 15.20 32.48
C ARG A 60 -35.56 14.16 31.82
N GLY A 61 -34.34 14.57 31.36
CA GLY A 61 -33.36 13.68 30.77
C GLY A 61 -33.31 13.68 29.24
N ARG A 62 -34.05 14.61 28.58
CA ARG A 62 -33.90 14.82 27.12
C ARG A 62 -32.51 15.33 26.81
N ASN A 63 -31.84 14.65 25.89
CA ASN A 63 -30.44 14.96 25.56
C ASN A 63 -30.21 14.89 24.07
N LEU A 64 -29.36 15.79 23.60
CA LEU A 64 -28.84 15.80 22.22
C LEU A 64 -27.30 15.71 22.26
N THR A 65 -26.78 14.73 21.59
CA THR A 65 -25.34 14.54 21.44
C THR A 65 -24.96 14.70 19.97
N PHE A 66 -23.98 15.53 19.71
CA PHE A 66 -23.31 15.60 18.43
C PHE A 66 -21.87 15.09 18.60
N ARG A 67 -21.44 14.21 17.70
CA ARG A 67 -20.07 13.73 17.62
C ARG A 67 -19.55 13.88 16.22
N GLY A 68 -18.46 14.64 16.07
CA GLY A 68 -17.71 14.78 14.83
C GLY A 68 -16.34 14.13 14.97
N VAL A 69 -15.94 13.36 13.98
CA VAL A 69 -14.60 12.77 13.88
C VAL A 69 -14.04 13.14 12.51
N PHE A 70 -12.84 13.65 12.49
CA PHE A 70 -12.08 13.92 11.27
C PHE A 70 -10.74 13.19 11.34
N GLY A 71 -10.37 12.53 10.27
CA GLY A 71 -9.06 11.89 10.11
C GLY A 71 -8.43 12.31 8.79
N TYR A 72 -7.13 12.55 8.81
CA TYR A 72 -6.30 12.85 7.66
C TYR A 72 -5.07 11.95 7.67
N GLY A 73 -4.67 11.50 6.49
CA GLY A 73 -3.43 10.76 6.28
C GLY A 73 -2.81 11.14 4.94
N ASP A 74 -1.53 11.38 4.96
CA ASP A 74 -0.67 11.60 3.80
C ASP A 74 0.51 10.66 3.90
N ASN A 75 0.72 9.83 2.90
CA ASN A 75 1.74 8.81 2.90
C ASN A 75 2.43 8.78 1.54
N ASP A 76 3.70 9.13 1.53
CA ASP A 76 4.56 9.03 0.36
C ASP A 76 5.45 7.81 0.53
N ASN A 77 5.43 6.94 -0.46
CA ASN A 77 6.29 5.76 -0.51
C ASN A 77 7.08 5.73 -1.81
N ASP A 78 8.39 5.75 -1.67
CA ASP A 78 9.35 5.65 -2.75
C ASP A 78 10.04 4.29 -2.69
N GLN A 79 9.99 3.55 -3.76
CA GLN A 79 10.63 2.25 -3.88
C GLN A 79 11.61 2.25 -5.05
N TYR A 80 12.79 1.79 -4.79
CA TYR A 80 13.86 1.59 -5.77
C TYR A 80 14.09 0.10 -5.95
N THR A 81 14.18 -0.38 -7.20
CA THR A 81 14.38 -1.79 -7.48
C THR A 81 15.39 -1.92 -8.63
N GLN A 82 16.43 -2.66 -8.38
CA GLN A 82 17.39 -3.07 -9.40
C GLN A 82 17.44 -4.59 -9.44
N SER A 83 17.38 -5.18 -10.62
CA SER A 83 17.58 -6.62 -10.78
C SER A 83 18.25 -6.94 -12.11
N GLU A 84 19.10 -7.95 -12.05
CA GLU A 84 19.70 -8.62 -13.19
C GLU A 84 19.24 -10.08 -13.16
N THR A 85 18.57 -10.51 -14.21
CA THR A 85 18.17 -11.92 -14.39
C THR A 85 18.92 -12.48 -15.58
N ARG A 86 19.75 -13.48 -15.35
CA ARG A 86 20.51 -14.18 -16.37
C ARG A 86 19.82 -15.50 -16.69
N TYR A 87 19.56 -15.73 -17.97
CA TYR A 87 18.96 -16.94 -18.48
C TYR A 87 20.03 -17.78 -19.18
N TYR A 88 20.43 -18.89 -18.60
CA TYR A 88 21.51 -19.73 -19.09
C TYR A 88 21.13 -20.60 -20.30
N GLN A 89 19.84 -20.88 -20.47
CA GLN A 89 19.34 -21.72 -21.56
C GLN A 89 18.69 -20.92 -22.70
N LEU A 90 18.57 -19.60 -22.52
CA LEU A 90 18.06 -18.70 -23.53
C LEU A 90 19.21 -17.89 -24.11
N LEU A 91 19.76 -18.35 -25.22
CA LEU A 91 20.88 -17.66 -25.85
C LEU A 91 20.41 -16.35 -26.50
N ASN A 92 21.21 -15.32 -26.35
CA ASN A 92 21.04 -14.09 -27.11
C ASN A 92 21.53 -14.28 -28.58
N HIS A 93 21.32 -13.27 -29.42
CA HIS A 93 21.67 -13.32 -30.84
C HIS A 93 23.20 -13.47 -31.11
N LEU A 94 24.06 -13.35 -30.10
CA LEU A 94 25.51 -13.54 -30.16
C LEU A 94 25.91 -14.91 -29.62
N GLY A 95 24.97 -15.77 -29.21
CA GLY A 95 25.22 -17.11 -28.68
C GLY A 95 25.64 -17.14 -27.20
N GLY A 96 25.55 -16.03 -26.50
CA GLY A 96 25.76 -15.96 -25.04
C GLY A 96 24.46 -15.98 -24.26
N ASP A 97 24.54 -16.02 -22.93
CA ASP A 97 23.40 -15.96 -22.05
C ASP A 97 22.53 -14.72 -22.29
N SER A 98 21.22 -14.87 -22.23
CA SER A 98 20.32 -13.72 -22.28
C SER A 98 20.22 -13.09 -20.88
N ILE A 99 20.41 -11.78 -20.79
CA ILE A 99 20.37 -11.05 -19.53
C ILE A 99 19.25 -10.00 -19.61
N LEU A 100 18.37 -10.03 -18.61
CA LEU A 100 17.32 -9.03 -18.43
C LEU A 100 17.69 -8.12 -17.26
N TYR A 101 17.88 -6.85 -17.56
CA TYR A 101 18.08 -5.82 -16.54
C TYR A 101 16.77 -5.12 -16.24
N ARG A 102 16.57 -4.81 -14.96
CA ARG A 102 15.50 -3.94 -14.49
C ARG A 102 16.09 -2.93 -13.52
N ASN A 103 15.82 -1.66 -13.77
CA ASN A 103 16.20 -0.57 -12.90
C ASN A 103 15.01 0.39 -12.82
N GLN A 104 14.29 0.43 -11.70
CA GLN A 104 13.04 1.14 -11.58
C GLN A 104 12.98 1.96 -10.29
N TYR A 105 12.45 3.16 -10.44
CA TYR A 105 11.97 4.00 -9.35
C TYR A 105 10.45 4.04 -9.38
N ILE A 106 9.83 3.78 -8.25
CA ILE A 106 8.39 3.75 -8.08
C ILE A 106 8.04 4.70 -6.96
N THR A 107 7.22 5.70 -7.26
CA THR A 107 6.65 6.59 -6.24
C THR A 107 5.16 6.33 -6.11
N THR A 108 4.68 6.33 -4.86
CA THR A 108 3.26 6.04 -4.58
C THR A 108 2.76 6.99 -3.49
N PRO A 109 2.52 8.27 -3.84
CA PRO A 109 1.83 9.18 -2.93
C PRO A 109 0.39 8.72 -2.71
N THR A 110 -0.01 8.66 -1.45
CA THR A 110 -1.38 8.28 -1.06
C THR A 110 -1.92 9.30 -0.09
N ARG A 111 -3.07 9.89 -0.43
CA ARG A 111 -3.80 10.83 0.41
C ARG A 111 -5.15 10.27 0.78
N ASN A 112 -5.47 10.32 2.06
CA ASN A 112 -6.75 9.88 2.54
C ASN A 112 -7.28 10.84 3.61
N TYR A 113 -8.58 11.01 3.62
CA TYR A 113 -9.27 11.71 4.68
C TYR A 113 -10.66 11.10 4.88
N ASN A 114 -11.09 11.17 6.10
CA ASN A 114 -12.40 10.69 6.48
C ASN A 114 -13.03 11.65 7.49
N TYR A 115 -14.32 11.79 7.41
CA TYR A 115 -15.09 12.43 8.46
C TYR A 115 -16.37 11.66 8.75
N THR A 116 -16.72 11.66 10.01
CA THR A 116 -17.94 11.07 10.53
C THR A 116 -18.66 12.10 11.35
N ALA A 117 -19.91 12.32 11.05
CA ALA A 117 -20.82 13.17 11.84
C ALA A 117 -21.95 12.28 12.38
N GLN A 118 -22.12 12.28 13.69
CA GLN A 118 -23.17 11.51 14.36
C GLN A 118 -23.99 12.45 15.23
N VAL A 119 -25.31 12.31 15.12
CA VAL A 119 -26.28 12.97 15.99
C VAL A 119 -27.06 11.90 16.71
N THR A 120 -27.15 12.02 18.03
CA THR A 120 -27.94 11.13 18.86
C THR A 120 -28.89 11.95 19.69
N TYR A 121 -30.17 11.67 19.59
CA TYR A 121 -31.24 12.28 20.37
C TYR A 121 -31.85 11.24 21.31
N SER A 122 -32.03 11.61 22.59
CA SER A 122 -32.59 10.75 23.60
C SER A 122 -33.82 11.43 24.23
N GLU A 123 -34.98 10.77 24.11
CA GLU A 123 -36.27 11.19 24.66
C GLU A 123 -36.69 10.31 25.83
N PRO A 124 -36.91 10.84 27.01
CA PRO A 124 -37.48 10.09 28.12
C PRO A 124 -38.99 9.81 27.87
N ILE A 125 -39.35 8.55 27.71
CA ILE A 125 -40.74 8.12 27.43
C ILE A 125 -41.45 7.56 28.65
N ALA A 126 -40.68 7.02 29.63
CA ALA A 126 -41.18 6.54 30.89
C ALA A 126 -40.12 6.67 31.99
N LYS A 127 -40.48 6.32 33.23
CA LYS A 127 -39.57 6.29 34.36
C LYS A 127 -38.42 5.32 34.03
N ALA A 128 -37.17 5.84 33.99
CA ALA A 128 -35.97 5.10 33.65
C ALA A 128 -35.92 4.47 32.23
N THR A 129 -36.79 4.93 31.30
CA THR A 129 -36.85 4.43 29.92
C THR A 129 -36.70 5.58 28.93
N PHE A 130 -35.79 5.43 28.00
CA PHE A 130 -35.46 6.43 26.99
C PHE A 130 -35.58 5.82 25.59
N LEU A 131 -36.22 6.55 24.70
CA LEU A 131 -36.21 6.29 23.28
C LEU A 131 -35.02 7.05 22.68
N GLN A 132 -34.17 6.35 21.96
CA GLN A 132 -32.95 6.91 21.39
C GLN A 132 -32.98 6.83 19.86
N PHE A 133 -32.75 7.96 19.22
CA PHE A 133 -32.57 8.07 17.77
C PHE A 133 -31.11 8.42 17.49
N SER A 134 -30.49 7.71 16.60
CA SER A 134 -29.13 8.00 16.15
C SER A 134 -29.07 8.03 14.65
N TYR A 135 -28.40 9.03 14.12
CA TYR A 135 -28.06 9.13 12.72
C TYR A 135 -26.59 9.41 12.58
N GLN A 136 -25.91 8.66 11.71
CA GLN A 136 -24.50 8.81 11.41
C GLN A 136 -24.30 8.95 9.91
N PHE A 137 -23.53 9.94 9.54
CA PHE A 137 -22.98 10.10 8.20
C PHE A 137 -21.48 9.89 8.23
N GLN A 138 -20.96 9.08 7.31
CA GLN A 138 -19.55 8.85 7.15
C GLN A 138 -19.14 9.08 5.71
N TYR A 139 -18.07 9.83 5.53
CA TYR A 139 -17.39 10.00 4.25
C TYR A 139 -15.95 9.55 4.35
N LYS A 140 -15.47 8.82 3.35
CA LYS A 140 -14.07 8.45 3.20
C LYS A 140 -13.60 8.77 1.79
N TYR A 141 -12.43 9.35 1.70
CA TYR A 141 -11.73 9.61 0.46
C TYR A 141 -10.33 9.01 0.54
N SER A 142 -9.93 8.34 -0.52
CA SER A 142 -8.57 7.86 -0.69
C SER A 142 -8.14 8.03 -2.13
N LYS A 143 -6.98 8.61 -2.34
CA LYS A 143 -6.35 8.74 -3.65
C LYS A 143 -4.92 8.21 -3.57
N SER A 144 -4.56 7.37 -4.51
CA SER A 144 -3.22 6.80 -4.64
C SER A 144 -2.77 6.92 -6.09
N ASP A 145 -1.65 7.58 -6.30
CA ASP A 145 -1.06 7.81 -7.62
C ASP A 145 0.29 7.08 -7.70
N LYS A 146 0.27 5.82 -8.13
CA LYS A 146 1.50 5.08 -8.38
C LYS A 146 2.08 5.47 -9.72
N THR A 147 3.32 5.95 -9.74
CA THR A 147 4.08 6.20 -10.96
C THR A 147 5.37 5.39 -10.93
N THR A 148 5.65 4.69 -12.02
CA THR A 148 6.85 3.90 -12.21
C THR A 148 7.72 4.54 -13.28
N PHE A 149 8.99 4.73 -12.98
CA PHE A 149 10.00 5.27 -13.89
C PHE A 149 11.02 4.20 -14.19
N ASP A 150 11.39 4.07 -15.46
CA ASP A 150 12.48 3.21 -15.90
C ASP A 150 13.81 3.99 -15.85
N LEU A 151 14.79 3.41 -15.19
CA LEU A 151 16.12 4.02 -15.03
C LEU A 151 17.23 3.22 -15.75
N LEU A 152 16.89 2.38 -16.73
CA LEU A 152 17.87 1.59 -17.48
C LEU A 152 18.86 2.46 -18.25
N ASP A 153 18.46 3.65 -18.67
CA ASP A 153 19.33 4.61 -19.35
C ASP A 153 20.37 5.27 -18.42
N TYR A 154 20.30 4.97 -17.12
CA TYR A 154 21.21 5.48 -16.10
C TYR A 154 21.99 4.35 -15.39
N PRO A 155 22.90 3.67 -16.10
CA PRO A 155 23.57 2.46 -15.56
C PRO A 155 24.45 2.75 -14.34
N ASP A 156 24.99 3.96 -14.23
CA ASP A 156 25.86 4.36 -13.12
C ASP A 156 25.10 4.85 -11.89
N TRP A 157 23.76 4.91 -11.98
CA TRP A 157 22.96 5.34 -10.84
C TRP A 157 22.91 4.26 -9.76
N ALA A 158 23.34 4.63 -8.54
CA ALA A 158 23.31 3.73 -7.39
C ALA A 158 21.96 3.79 -6.66
N ILE A 159 21.43 2.63 -6.29
CA ILE A 159 20.15 2.50 -5.58
C ILE A 159 20.12 3.35 -4.29
N GLY A 160 19.11 4.19 -4.16
CA GLY A 160 18.95 5.10 -3.02
C GLY A 160 19.75 6.39 -3.10
N GLY A 161 20.51 6.61 -4.16
CA GLY A 161 21.12 7.90 -4.48
C GLY A 161 20.11 8.95 -4.92
N ALA A 162 20.59 10.17 -5.20
CA ALA A 162 19.76 11.21 -5.82
C ALA A 162 19.31 10.73 -7.20
N LEU A 163 18.04 10.98 -7.53
CA LEU A 163 17.50 10.63 -8.83
C LEU A 163 18.24 11.41 -9.94
N PRO A 164 18.52 10.78 -11.08
CA PRO A 164 19.21 11.43 -12.17
C PRO A 164 18.30 12.52 -12.78
N SER A 165 18.92 13.58 -13.34
CA SER A 165 18.16 14.64 -14.01
C SER A 165 17.42 14.09 -15.24
N GLY A 166 16.15 14.46 -15.40
CA GLY A 166 15.33 14.05 -16.54
C GLY A 166 14.67 12.67 -16.39
N TYR A 167 14.75 12.02 -15.24
CA TYR A 167 14.11 10.72 -15.01
C TYR A 167 12.58 10.76 -15.21
N GLU A 168 11.97 11.92 -15.03
CA GLU A 168 10.52 12.11 -15.20
C GLU A 168 10.03 11.79 -16.61
N SER A 169 10.89 11.93 -17.61
CA SER A 169 10.58 11.60 -19.01
C SER A 169 10.51 10.09 -19.27
N HIS A 170 10.99 9.28 -18.34
CA HIS A 170 11.02 7.81 -18.42
C HIS A 170 9.87 7.15 -17.65
N ALA A 171 8.75 7.87 -17.47
CA ALA A 171 7.56 7.30 -16.86
C ALA A 171 6.98 6.17 -17.73
N VAL A 172 6.67 5.04 -17.09
CA VAL A 172 6.10 3.86 -17.73
C VAL A 172 4.62 3.77 -17.41
N ASP A 173 3.77 4.22 -18.33
CA ASP A 173 2.32 4.28 -18.13
C ASP A 173 1.70 2.91 -17.84
N SER A 174 2.18 1.85 -18.51
CA SER A 174 1.67 0.49 -18.32
C SER A 174 1.92 -0.08 -16.91
N LEU A 175 2.89 0.47 -16.18
CA LEU A 175 3.23 0.09 -14.80
C LEU A 175 2.76 1.12 -13.78
N SER A 176 2.19 2.23 -14.23
CA SER A 176 1.65 3.31 -13.42
C SER A 176 0.16 3.11 -13.19
N LYS A 177 -0.35 3.55 -12.05
CA LYS A 177 -1.77 3.38 -11.70
C LYS A 177 -2.25 4.53 -10.85
N ASN A 178 -3.33 5.17 -11.30
CA ASN A 178 -4.09 6.12 -10.51
C ASN A 178 -5.34 5.42 -9.96
N ALA A 179 -5.57 5.52 -8.66
CA ALA A 179 -6.74 4.97 -8.00
C ALA A 179 -7.36 6.03 -7.09
N GLU A 180 -8.62 6.31 -7.32
CA GLU A 180 -9.41 7.22 -6.46
C GLU A 180 -10.62 6.47 -5.94
N TYR A 181 -10.86 6.57 -4.63
CA TYR A 181 -11.96 5.93 -3.96
C TYR A 181 -12.72 6.95 -3.11
N ARG A 182 -14.07 6.96 -3.27
CA ARG A 182 -14.99 7.76 -2.47
C ARG A 182 -16.07 6.85 -1.90
N TYR A 183 -16.30 6.97 -0.62
CA TYR A 183 -17.27 6.16 0.09
C TYR A 183 -18.17 7.05 0.94
N TYR A 184 -19.48 6.80 0.83
CA TYR A 184 -20.52 7.46 1.60
C TYR A 184 -21.30 6.39 2.35
N ASN A 185 -21.51 6.58 3.64
CA ASN A 185 -22.34 5.71 4.45
C ASN A 185 -23.31 6.53 5.30
N HIS A 186 -24.56 6.06 5.38
CA HIS A 186 -25.62 6.64 6.15
C HIS A 186 -26.20 5.54 7.03
N ASP A 187 -26.10 5.71 8.34
CA ASP A 187 -26.66 4.80 9.33
C ASP A 187 -27.72 5.52 10.15
N ALA A 188 -28.92 4.96 10.22
CA ALA A 188 -29.99 5.43 11.08
C ALA A 188 -30.42 4.30 12.01
N SER A 189 -30.53 4.58 13.27
CA SER A 189 -30.98 3.61 14.27
C SER A 189 -31.94 4.19 15.27
N VAL A 190 -32.84 3.34 15.75
CA VAL A 190 -33.79 3.61 16.84
C VAL A 190 -33.61 2.53 17.89
N GLY A 191 -33.55 2.91 19.14
CA GLY A 191 -33.33 1.98 20.23
C GLY A 191 -34.05 2.41 21.51
N LEU A 192 -34.31 1.46 22.41
CA LEU A 192 -34.79 1.70 23.75
C LEU A 192 -33.65 1.47 24.75
N ARG A 193 -33.44 2.42 25.65
CA ARG A 193 -32.46 2.33 26.72
C ARG A 193 -33.18 2.33 28.08
N PHE A 194 -32.89 1.31 28.87
CA PHE A 194 -33.36 1.19 30.23
C PHE A 194 -32.22 1.49 31.20
N ILE A 195 -32.53 2.31 32.24
CA ILE A 195 -31.58 2.58 33.32
C ILE A 195 -32.15 1.88 34.57
N ARG A 196 -31.41 0.93 35.11
CA ARG A 196 -31.69 0.29 36.40
C ARG A 196 -31.07 1.07 37.55
#